data_ede0660678f7bf55218c58eb055b4d22
#
_entry.id   ede0660678f7bf55218c58eb055b4d22
#
_cell.length_a   1.000
_cell.length_b   1.000
_cell.length_c   1.000
_cell.angle_alpha   90.00
_cell.angle_beta   90.00
_cell.angle_gamma   90.00
#
_symmetry.space_group_name_H-M   'P 1'
#
loop_
_entity.id
_entity.type
_entity.pdbx_description
1 polymer ?
#
loop_
_entity_poly.entity_id
_entity_poly.type
_entity_poly.pdbx_seq_one_letter_code
_entity_poly.pdbx_strand_id
1 'polypeptide(L)'
;MFYYFSVVLCLFSACKRPKPDTPKNTNWSNAHSVDFNQELSAREELKINTFLAHYRELKMQKTPSGLRYMIYKKAPLSQPLALDGQRAAIQVVVKTLDHQICYQTPKDEIEWLSIAHSEKETGIHEALMLMRKGEAAKLILPSYLGHGLLGDRQAIPPQSILYIDLKLIELQ
;
A
#
# COMPACT_ATOMS: atom_id res chain seq x y z
N MET A 1 20.77 -32.94 75.77
CA MET A 1 20.45 -31.71 75.04
C MET A 1 20.59 -32.05 73.57
N PHE A 2 19.50 -32.54 72.95
CA PHE A 2 19.48 -33.07 71.56
C PHE A 2 18.95 -32.00 70.65
N TYR A 3 19.77 -31.55 69.68
CA TYR A 3 19.32 -30.68 68.59
C TYR A 3 18.78 -31.54 67.44
N TYR A 4 17.47 -31.44 67.20
CA TYR A 4 16.84 -31.97 65.96
C TYR A 4 17.13 -31.03 64.80
N PHE A 5 17.88 -31.50 63.83
CA PHE A 5 18.13 -30.83 62.58
C PHE A 5 17.08 -31.30 61.57
N SER A 6 16.07 -30.48 61.35
CA SER A 6 14.96 -30.76 60.39
C SER A 6 15.43 -30.38 58.98
N VAL A 7 15.69 -31.39 58.16
CA VAL A 7 16.02 -31.22 56.72
C VAL A 7 14.73 -31.03 55.96
N VAL A 8 14.49 -29.83 55.50
CA VAL A 8 13.39 -29.50 54.60
C VAL A 8 13.79 -29.84 53.16
N LEU A 9 13.24 -30.92 52.64
CA LEU A 9 13.46 -31.39 51.28
C LEU A 9 12.52 -30.61 50.33
N CYS A 10 13.03 -29.55 49.67
CA CYS A 10 12.27 -28.82 48.62
C CYS A 10 12.19 -29.65 47.35
N LEU A 11 11.00 -30.21 47.08
CA LEU A 11 10.68 -30.87 45.83
C LEU A 11 10.50 -29.80 44.75
N PHE A 12 11.51 -29.56 43.91
CA PHE A 12 11.37 -28.75 42.69
C PHE A 12 10.54 -29.54 41.67
N SER A 13 9.25 -29.22 41.61
CA SER A 13 8.39 -29.63 40.49
C SER A 13 8.84 -28.90 39.23
N ALA A 14 9.62 -29.56 38.40
CA ALA A 14 10.01 -29.06 37.08
C ALA A 14 8.80 -29.05 36.17
N CYS A 15 8.13 -27.90 36.02
CA CYS A 15 7.15 -27.68 34.97
C CYS A 15 7.83 -27.88 33.61
N LYS A 16 7.56 -29.01 32.95
CA LYS A 16 7.93 -29.20 31.53
C LYS A 16 7.12 -28.15 30.72
N ARG A 17 7.79 -27.10 30.24
CA ARG A 17 7.22 -26.21 29.24
C ARG A 17 6.91 -27.05 27.99
N PRO A 18 5.68 -27.01 27.46
CA PRO A 18 5.40 -27.65 26.17
C PRO A 18 6.36 -27.08 25.14
N LYS A 19 7.03 -27.94 24.37
CA LYS A 19 7.82 -27.49 23.22
C LYS A 19 6.88 -26.75 22.28
N PRO A 20 7.27 -25.55 21.78
CA PRO A 20 6.50 -24.92 20.73
C PRO A 20 6.43 -25.88 19.55
N ASP A 21 5.22 -26.13 19.06
CA ASP A 21 4.99 -26.93 17.88
C ASP A 21 5.85 -26.35 16.75
N THR A 22 6.81 -27.12 16.28
CA THR A 22 7.54 -26.78 15.06
C THR A 22 6.50 -26.61 13.96
N PRO A 23 6.48 -25.46 13.22
CA PRO A 23 5.53 -25.29 12.15
C PRO A 23 5.68 -26.49 11.20
N LYS A 24 4.58 -27.22 10.98
CA LYS A 24 4.51 -28.28 9.99
C LYS A 24 5.00 -27.66 8.69
N ASN A 25 6.01 -28.26 8.09
CA ASN A 25 6.55 -27.83 6.80
C ASN A 25 5.43 -27.98 5.77
N THR A 26 4.59 -26.97 5.66
CA THR A 26 3.57 -26.88 4.63
C THR A 26 4.33 -26.58 3.35
N ASN A 27 4.44 -27.57 2.47
CA ASN A 27 4.96 -27.38 1.13
C ASN A 27 4.12 -26.29 0.46
N TRP A 28 4.65 -25.05 0.48
CA TRP A 28 3.99 -23.90 -0.14
C TRP A 28 3.99 -24.15 -1.65
N SER A 29 2.81 -24.32 -2.23
CA SER A 29 2.62 -24.55 -3.67
C SER A 29 2.14 -23.29 -4.37
N ASN A 30 2.23 -23.28 -5.70
CA ASN A 30 1.69 -22.19 -6.51
C ASN A 30 0.19 -22.00 -6.27
N ALA A 31 -0.57 -23.06 -6.01
CA ALA A 31 -1.99 -22.96 -5.67
C ALA A 31 -2.22 -22.16 -4.38
N HIS A 32 -1.45 -22.40 -3.32
CA HIS A 32 -1.55 -21.62 -2.09
C HIS A 32 -1.22 -20.13 -2.30
N SER A 33 -0.28 -19.81 -3.21
CA SER A 33 0.04 -18.42 -3.54
C SER A 33 -1.09 -17.75 -4.29
N VAL A 34 -1.77 -18.45 -5.19
CA VAL A 34 -2.94 -17.93 -5.92
C VAL A 34 -4.09 -17.68 -4.97
N ASP A 35 -4.42 -18.64 -4.12
CA ASP A 35 -5.50 -18.52 -3.13
C ASP A 35 -5.24 -17.34 -2.16
N PHE A 36 -4.01 -17.22 -1.67
CA PHE A 36 -3.61 -16.11 -0.80
C PHE A 36 -3.77 -14.74 -1.49
N ASN A 37 -3.33 -14.61 -2.74
CA ASN A 37 -3.44 -13.36 -3.49
C ASN A 37 -4.90 -13.00 -3.79
N GLN A 38 -5.75 -14.00 -4.09
CA GLN A 38 -7.18 -13.79 -4.28
C GLN A 38 -7.86 -13.32 -2.99
N GLU A 39 -7.56 -13.97 -1.86
CA GLU A 39 -8.10 -13.58 -0.57
C GLU A 39 -7.66 -12.16 -0.17
N LEU A 40 -6.38 -11.83 -0.38
CA LEU A 40 -5.85 -10.49 -0.11
C LEU A 40 -6.56 -9.45 -0.96
N SER A 41 -6.69 -9.68 -2.28
CA SER A 41 -7.37 -8.77 -3.20
C SER A 41 -8.83 -8.56 -2.82
N ALA A 42 -9.56 -9.62 -2.44
CA ALA A 42 -10.95 -9.52 -2.00
C ALA A 42 -11.08 -8.70 -0.71
N ARG A 43 -10.15 -8.89 0.23
CA ARG A 43 -10.11 -8.15 1.50
C ARG A 43 -9.81 -6.66 1.27
N GLU A 44 -8.87 -6.35 0.38
CA GLU A 44 -8.54 -4.97 0.02
C GLU A 44 -9.70 -4.28 -0.71
N GLU A 45 -10.34 -4.98 -1.65
CA GLU A 45 -11.53 -4.47 -2.34
C GLU A 45 -12.66 -4.11 -1.35
N LEU A 46 -12.90 -4.96 -0.34
CA LEU A 46 -13.88 -4.68 0.71
C LEU A 46 -13.50 -3.41 1.50
N LYS A 47 -12.21 -3.25 1.88
CA LYS A 47 -11.73 -2.06 2.59
C LYS A 47 -11.90 -0.80 1.74
N ILE A 48 -11.55 -0.86 0.45
CA ILE A 48 -11.71 0.27 -0.48
C ILE A 48 -13.18 0.64 -0.62
N ASN A 49 -14.07 -0.33 -0.81
CA ASN A 49 -15.50 -0.08 -0.96
C ASN A 49 -16.11 0.50 0.33
N THR A 50 -15.68 0.03 1.50
CA THR A 50 -16.08 0.58 2.81
C THR A 50 -15.62 2.04 2.95
N PHE A 51 -14.37 2.33 2.58
CA PHE A 51 -13.84 3.70 2.57
C PHE A 51 -14.66 4.61 1.65
N LEU A 52 -14.91 4.19 0.41
CA LEU A 52 -15.70 4.97 -0.56
C LEU A 52 -17.17 5.14 -0.15
N ALA A 53 -17.76 4.18 0.57
CA ALA A 53 -19.10 4.32 1.12
C ALA A 53 -19.15 5.42 2.22
N HIS A 54 -18.05 5.63 2.92
CA HIS A 54 -17.91 6.69 3.93
C HIS A 54 -17.64 8.07 3.29
N TYR A 55 -16.78 8.11 2.26
CA TYR A 55 -16.40 9.32 1.51
C TYR A 55 -17.16 9.43 0.19
N ARG A 56 -18.47 9.68 0.26
CA ARG A 56 -19.40 9.68 -0.89
C ARG A 56 -19.09 10.75 -1.94
N GLU A 57 -18.34 11.77 -1.60
CA GLU A 57 -17.86 12.82 -2.52
C GLU A 57 -16.80 12.30 -3.49
N LEU A 58 -16.11 11.21 -3.16
CA LEU A 58 -15.11 10.59 -4.02
C LEU A 58 -15.78 9.73 -5.11
N LYS A 59 -16.18 10.38 -6.21
CA LYS A 59 -16.77 9.69 -7.37
C LYS A 59 -15.69 9.02 -8.22
N MET A 60 -15.07 7.98 -7.69
CA MET A 60 -13.95 7.30 -8.33
C MET A 60 -14.39 6.31 -9.41
N GLN A 61 -13.63 6.28 -10.52
CA GLN A 61 -13.69 5.25 -11.54
C GLN A 61 -12.72 4.12 -11.19
N LYS A 62 -13.02 2.90 -11.62
CA LYS A 62 -12.17 1.72 -11.45
C LYS A 62 -11.59 1.30 -12.78
N THR A 63 -10.28 1.11 -12.84
CA THR A 63 -9.62 0.50 -14.00
C THR A 63 -9.65 -1.02 -13.93
N PRO A 64 -9.35 -1.73 -15.03
CA PRO A 64 -9.23 -3.19 -15.02
C PRO A 64 -8.13 -3.71 -14.06
N SER A 65 -7.07 -2.94 -13.83
CA SER A 65 -6.01 -3.26 -12.87
C SER A 65 -6.44 -3.13 -11.40
N GLY A 66 -7.58 -2.48 -11.13
CA GLY A 66 -8.09 -2.23 -9.78
C GLY A 66 -7.77 -0.85 -9.21
N LEU A 67 -7.00 -0.02 -9.91
CA LEU A 67 -6.81 1.39 -9.55
C LEU A 67 -8.17 2.09 -9.44
N ARG A 68 -8.36 2.88 -8.39
CA ARG A 68 -9.46 3.85 -8.29
C ARG A 68 -8.91 5.25 -8.52
N TYR A 69 -9.54 6.03 -9.39
CA TYR A 69 -9.10 7.40 -9.66
C TYR A 69 -10.27 8.36 -9.86
N MET A 70 -10.03 9.62 -9.53
CA MET A 70 -10.95 10.73 -9.77
C MET A 70 -10.14 11.98 -10.11
N ILE A 71 -10.26 12.47 -11.35
CA ILE A 71 -9.68 13.75 -11.75
C ILE A 71 -10.59 14.85 -11.20
N TYR A 72 -10.14 15.55 -10.16
CA TYR A 72 -10.92 16.62 -9.52
C TYR A 72 -10.59 18.02 -10.04
N LYS A 73 -9.39 18.21 -10.64
CA LYS A 73 -9.01 19.40 -11.38
C LYS A 73 -8.72 19.00 -12.82
N LYS A 74 -9.55 19.46 -13.75
CA LYS A 74 -9.43 19.16 -15.17
C LYS A 74 -8.61 20.21 -15.88
N ALA A 75 -7.83 19.79 -16.88
CA ALA A 75 -7.17 20.65 -17.85
C ALA A 75 -8.04 20.79 -19.12
N PRO A 76 -7.76 21.80 -19.96
CA PRO A 76 -8.38 21.88 -21.27
C PRO A 76 -8.10 20.63 -22.12
N LEU A 77 -9.07 20.18 -22.91
CA LEU A 77 -8.93 19.02 -23.77
C LEU A 77 -7.85 19.15 -24.84
N SER A 78 -7.40 20.38 -25.11
CA SER A 78 -6.26 20.67 -25.99
C SER A 78 -4.92 20.22 -25.42
N GLN A 79 -4.83 19.99 -24.09
CA GLN A 79 -3.62 19.44 -23.50
C GLN A 79 -3.52 17.94 -23.81
N PRO A 80 -2.32 17.45 -24.20
CA PRO A 80 -2.14 16.04 -24.49
C PRO A 80 -2.26 15.17 -23.25
N LEU A 81 -2.69 13.92 -23.42
CA LEU A 81 -2.53 12.89 -22.40
C LEU A 81 -1.06 12.56 -22.22
N ALA A 82 -0.67 12.21 -21.01
CA ALA A 82 0.66 11.71 -20.75
C ALA A 82 0.84 10.30 -21.36
N LEU A 83 2.01 10.05 -21.92
CA LEU A 83 2.35 8.81 -22.62
C LEU A 83 3.48 8.09 -21.91
N ASP A 84 3.58 6.80 -22.17
CA ASP A 84 4.70 5.95 -21.77
C ASP A 84 6.03 6.54 -22.26
N GLY A 85 7.06 6.50 -21.41
CA GLY A 85 8.40 7.02 -21.68
C GLY A 85 8.56 8.52 -21.54
N GLN A 86 7.49 9.32 -21.46
CA GLN A 86 7.59 10.75 -21.23
C GLN A 86 8.11 11.07 -19.83
N ARG A 87 8.81 12.19 -19.70
CA ARG A 87 9.16 12.76 -18.39
C ARG A 87 8.00 13.60 -17.85
N ALA A 88 7.56 13.28 -16.67
CA ALA A 88 6.51 13.99 -15.96
C ALA A 88 7.06 14.70 -14.72
N ALA A 89 6.71 15.98 -14.57
CA ALA A 89 6.88 16.71 -13.32
C ALA A 89 5.61 16.58 -12.50
N ILE A 90 5.73 16.06 -11.29
CA ILE A 90 4.58 15.82 -10.39
C ILE A 90 4.76 16.48 -9.03
N GLN A 91 3.63 16.70 -8.37
CA GLN A 91 3.54 16.82 -6.91
C GLN A 91 2.64 15.70 -6.40
N VAL A 92 3.06 15.03 -5.35
CA VAL A 92 2.33 13.89 -4.81
C VAL A 92 2.26 13.95 -3.28
N VAL A 93 1.13 13.53 -2.73
CA VAL A 93 0.96 13.25 -1.31
C VAL A 93 0.43 11.83 -1.18
N VAL A 94 1.23 10.94 -0.59
CA VAL A 94 0.88 9.53 -0.39
C VAL A 94 0.52 9.29 1.06
N LYS A 95 -0.65 8.69 1.26
CA LYS A 95 -1.20 8.35 2.58
C LYS A 95 -1.71 6.92 2.59
N THR A 96 -1.82 6.34 3.78
CA THR A 96 -2.67 5.16 3.99
C THR A 96 -4.16 5.55 3.95
N LEU A 97 -5.08 4.57 3.91
CA LEU A 97 -6.52 4.85 4.01
C LEU A 97 -6.90 5.52 5.35
N ASP A 98 -6.10 5.33 6.41
CA ASP A 98 -6.28 5.98 7.71
C ASP A 98 -5.71 7.41 7.74
N HIS A 99 -5.39 7.96 6.56
CA HIS A 99 -4.86 9.32 6.37
C HIS A 99 -3.46 9.58 6.98
N GLN A 100 -2.74 8.55 7.40
CA GLN A 100 -1.34 8.70 7.81
C GLN A 100 -0.49 9.02 6.58
N ILE A 101 0.22 10.16 6.61
CA ILE A 101 1.12 10.55 5.53
C ILE A 101 2.34 9.63 5.55
N CYS A 102 2.58 8.95 4.43
CA CYS A 102 3.77 8.14 4.21
C CYS A 102 4.91 8.99 3.65
N TYR A 103 4.64 9.71 2.56
CA TYR A 103 5.56 10.70 2.02
C TYR A 103 4.80 11.77 1.22
N GLN A 104 5.47 12.89 0.95
CA GLN A 104 4.93 13.95 0.10
C GLN A 104 6.05 14.74 -0.56
N THR A 105 5.81 15.22 -1.78
CA THR A 105 6.67 16.24 -2.40
C THR A 105 6.58 17.54 -1.59
N PRO A 106 7.72 18.18 -1.22
CA PRO A 106 7.70 19.47 -0.54
C PRO A 106 6.90 20.52 -1.32
N LYS A 107 6.29 21.48 -0.58
CA LYS A 107 5.27 22.39 -1.15
C LYS A 107 5.76 23.16 -2.38
N ASP A 108 7.01 23.58 -2.39
CA ASP A 108 7.58 24.44 -3.44
C ASP A 108 8.52 23.64 -4.39
N GLU A 109 8.46 22.31 -4.31
CA GLU A 109 9.27 21.41 -5.13
C GLU A 109 8.38 20.63 -6.10
N ILE A 110 9.03 20.11 -7.14
CA ILE A 110 8.45 19.18 -8.10
C ILE A 110 9.37 17.97 -8.20
N GLU A 111 8.77 16.82 -8.39
CA GLU A 111 9.47 15.58 -8.62
C GLU A 111 9.39 15.19 -10.09
N TRP A 112 10.53 14.90 -10.71
CA TRP A 112 10.60 14.41 -12.09
C TRP A 112 10.70 12.88 -12.12
N LEU A 113 9.88 12.27 -12.94
CA LEU A 113 9.94 10.83 -13.19
C LEU A 113 9.74 10.51 -14.67
N SER A 114 10.21 9.34 -15.11
CA SER A 114 9.88 8.78 -16.43
C SER A 114 8.69 7.84 -16.29
N ILE A 115 7.61 8.14 -16.99
CA ILE A 115 6.36 7.37 -16.93
C ILE A 115 6.65 5.93 -17.38
N ALA A 116 6.19 4.94 -16.60
CA ALA A 116 6.41 3.50 -16.74
C ALA A 116 7.88 3.02 -16.64
N HIS A 117 8.85 3.94 -16.47
CA HIS A 117 10.29 3.63 -16.45
C HIS A 117 11.03 4.14 -15.21
N SER A 118 10.33 4.41 -14.12
CA SER A 118 10.94 4.79 -12.84
C SER A 118 10.47 3.85 -11.71
N GLU A 119 11.09 3.98 -10.53
CA GLU A 119 10.79 3.14 -9.36
C GLU A 119 9.54 3.59 -8.57
N LYS A 120 8.73 4.49 -9.13
CA LYS A 120 7.46 4.87 -8.51
C LYS A 120 6.45 3.71 -8.53
N GLU A 121 5.44 3.83 -7.70
CA GLU A 121 4.34 2.88 -7.63
C GLU A 121 3.68 2.71 -9.01
N THR A 122 3.47 1.47 -9.41
CA THR A 122 2.86 1.11 -10.72
C THR A 122 1.53 1.83 -10.92
N GLY A 123 0.73 1.99 -9.86
CA GLY A 123 -0.54 2.71 -9.93
C GLY A 123 -0.40 4.21 -10.18
N ILE A 124 0.71 4.85 -9.79
CA ILE A 124 1.00 6.25 -10.14
C ILE A 124 1.28 6.35 -11.63
N HIS A 125 2.09 5.46 -12.20
CA HIS A 125 2.35 5.42 -13.63
C HIS A 125 1.08 5.23 -14.45
N GLU A 126 0.23 4.28 -14.05
CA GLU A 126 -1.06 4.05 -14.70
C GLU A 126 -1.95 5.30 -14.63
N ALA A 127 -2.03 5.94 -13.45
CA ALA A 127 -2.83 7.16 -13.27
C ALA A 127 -2.33 8.31 -14.15
N LEU A 128 -0.99 8.50 -14.26
CA LEU A 128 -0.44 9.55 -15.12
C LEU A 128 -0.85 9.38 -16.58
N MET A 129 -0.88 8.16 -17.10
CA MET A 129 -1.33 7.90 -18.49
C MET A 129 -2.84 8.15 -18.70
N LEU A 130 -3.62 8.35 -17.63
CA LEU A 130 -5.02 8.76 -17.67
C LEU A 130 -5.18 10.29 -17.50
N MET A 131 -4.07 11.03 -17.26
CA MET A 131 -4.08 12.45 -16.95
C MET A 131 -3.48 13.30 -18.08
N ARG A 132 -3.94 14.55 -18.16
CA ARG A 132 -3.38 15.61 -19.00
C ARG A 132 -2.52 16.54 -18.16
N LYS A 133 -1.55 17.19 -18.80
CA LYS A 133 -0.77 18.27 -18.16
C LYS A 133 -1.69 19.30 -17.51
N GLY A 134 -1.42 19.61 -16.25
CA GLY A 134 -2.18 20.57 -15.43
C GLY A 134 -3.35 19.98 -14.65
N GLU A 135 -3.64 18.67 -14.81
CA GLU A 135 -4.67 17.98 -14.05
C GLU A 135 -4.19 17.55 -12.66
N ALA A 136 -5.19 17.38 -11.78
CA ALA A 136 -4.96 16.80 -10.46
C ALA A 136 -6.00 15.71 -10.18
N ALA A 137 -5.56 14.61 -9.57
CA ALA A 137 -6.35 13.42 -9.33
C ALA A 137 -6.19 12.91 -7.89
N LYS A 138 -7.26 12.32 -7.37
CA LYS A 138 -7.20 11.46 -6.19
C LYS A 138 -7.20 10.01 -6.65
N LEU A 139 -6.33 9.21 -6.03
CA LEU A 139 -6.15 7.80 -6.38
C LEU A 139 -6.34 6.94 -5.13
N ILE A 140 -6.83 5.72 -5.31
CA ILE A 140 -6.69 4.64 -4.33
C ILE A 140 -6.04 3.46 -5.03
N LEU A 141 -4.87 3.08 -4.53
CA LEU A 141 -4.08 1.97 -5.04
C LEU A 141 -4.24 0.77 -4.08
N PRO A 142 -4.74 -0.37 -4.56
CA PRO A 142 -4.52 -1.63 -3.85
C PRO A 142 -3.03 -1.87 -3.63
N SER A 143 -2.66 -2.67 -2.64
CA SER A 143 -1.25 -2.86 -2.27
C SER A 143 -0.36 -3.32 -3.43
N TYR A 144 -0.88 -4.17 -4.31
CA TYR A 144 -0.14 -4.70 -5.47
C TYR A 144 0.17 -3.66 -6.56
N LEU A 145 -0.54 -2.52 -6.59
CA LEU A 145 -0.23 -1.36 -7.44
C LEU A 145 0.67 -0.34 -6.73
N GLY A 146 0.95 -0.55 -5.45
CA GLY A 146 1.86 0.23 -4.62
C GLY A 146 3.10 -0.59 -4.24
N HIS A 147 3.34 -0.76 -2.94
CA HIS A 147 4.52 -1.45 -2.39
C HIS A 147 4.29 -2.92 -2.01
N GLY A 148 3.15 -3.50 -2.39
CA GLY A 148 2.85 -4.92 -2.28
C GLY A 148 2.87 -5.48 -0.86
N LEU A 149 3.32 -6.74 -0.76
CA LEU A 149 3.29 -7.51 0.50
C LEU A 149 4.27 -7.00 1.56
N LEU A 150 5.34 -6.33 1.17
CA LEU A 150 6.44 -5.96 2.07
C LEU A 150 6.42 -4.48 2.51
N GLY A 151 5.65 -3.63 1.84
CA GLY A 151 5.75 -2.19 2.01
C GLY A 151 7.09 -1.64 1.49
N ASP A 152 7.43 -0.40 1.83
CA ASP A 152 8.71 0.24 1.46
C ASP A 152 9.80 0.07 2.53
N ARG A 153 9.49 -0.60 3.64
CA ARG A 153 10.33 -0.79 4.83
C ARG A 153 10.72 0.51 5.54
N GLN A 154 10.02 1.59 5.28
CA GLN A 154 10.24 2.91 5.90
C GLN A 154 8.91 3.47 6.41
N ALA A 155 8.12 4.06 5.55
CA ALA A 155 6.89 4.77 5.91
C ALA A 155 5.61 4.05 5.46
N ILE A 156 5.70 3.15 4.46
CA ILE A 156 4.55 2.39 3.94
C ILE A 156 4.57 0.98 4.52
N PRO A 157 3.63 0.64 5.41
CA PRO A 157 3.52 -0.69 6.00
C PRO A 157 3.23 -1.78 4.95
N PRO A 158 3.51 -3.06 5.27
CA PRO A 158 3.11 -4.20 4.44
C PRO A 158 1.62 -4.21 4.10
N GLN A 159 1.27 -4.61 2.87
CA GLN A 159 -0.12 -4.75 2.40
C GLN A 159 -0.94 -3.46 2.56
N SER A 160 -0.30 -2.29 2.42
CA SER A 160 -0.97 -1.00 2.55
C SER A 160 -1.71 -0.61 1.28
N ILE A 161 -2.98 -0.30 1.43
CA ILE A 161 -3.75 0.41 0.41
C ILE A 161 -3.39 1.88 0.53
N LEU A 162 -3.01 2.51 -0.59
CA LEU A 162 -2.58 3.90 -0.61
C LEU A 162 -3.68 4.82 -1.11
N TYR A 163 -3.86 5.95 -0.43
CA TYR A 163 -4.69 7.07 -0.85
C TYR A 163 -3.80 8.23 -1.24
N ILE A 164 -3.87 8.65 -2.51
CA ILE A 164 -2.89 9.55 -3.11
C ILE A 164 -3.59 10.79 -3.67
N ASP A 165 -2.99 11.96 -3.43
CA ASP A 165 -3.29 13.19 -4.16
C ASP A 165 -2.14 13.44 -5.12
N LEU A 166 -2.41 13.38 -6.44
CA LEU A 166 -1.43 13.47 -7.52
C LEU A 166 -1.73 14.67 -8.39
N LYS A 167 -0.71 15.49 -8.67
CA LYS A 167 -0.79 16.60 -9.63
C LYS A 167 0.23 16.41 -10.72
N LEU A 168 -0.21 16.46 -11.97
CA LEU A 168 0.66 16.46 -13.15
C LEU A 168 0.93 17.91 -13.57
N ILE A 169 2.14 18.38 -13.32
CA ILE A 169 2.53 19.80 -13.52
C ILE A 169 3.01 20.04 -14.95
N GLU A 170 3.93 19.20 -15.44
CA GLU A 170 4.60 19.36 -16.72
C GLU A 170 4.84 18.00 -17.39
N LEU A 171 4.93 18.02 -18.72
CA LEU A 171 5.29 16.86 -19.56
C LEU A 171 6.41 17.28 -20.54
N GLN A 172 7.41 16.41 -20.70
CA GLN A 172 8.52 16.56 -21.64
C GLN A 172 8.73 15.28 -22.46
#